data_df1eb82c959e6efb423a87bf20b9f5fd
#
_entry.id   df1eb82c959e6efb423a87bf20b9f5fd
#
_cell.length_a   1.000
_cell.length_b   1.000
_cell.length_c   1.000
_cell.angle_alpha   90.00
_cell.angle_beta   90.00
_cell.angle_gamma   90.00
#
_symmetry.space_group_name_H-M   'P 1'
#
loop_
_entity.id
_entity.type
_entity.pdbx_description
1 polymer ?
#
loop_
_entity_poly.entity_id
_entity_poly.type
_entity_poly.pdbx_seq_one_letter_code
_entity_poly.pdbx_strand_id
1 'polypeptide(L)'
;MKAFPKNSYDFLVADKEVFLLDKIEKGEKIMFSLFKKEKFKIVSPLDGQLILLKDVPDSVFSQKLMGDGFAIIPQSQVVVSPISGVAESVFPTGHAVGIKTKDGIECIVHIGLDTVKLNGEGFTSLISQGDYVKAGEPIVQFDNQFIKDKGYNLTTMVVFPSGYEKDFNLGEREVKKGEVLF
;
A
#
# COMPACT_ATOMS: atom_id res chain seq x y z
N MET A 1 33.40 -24.81 -27.37
CA MET A 1 32.22 -25.45 -26.78
C MET A 1 32.14 -25.03 -25.31
N LYS A 2 31.34 -24.01 -24.97
CA LYS A 2 31.17 -23.58 -23.58
C LYS A 2 29.98 -24.36 -23.04
N ALA A 3 30.19 -25.12 -21.98
CA ALA A 3 29.14 -25.89 -21.28
C ALA A 3 28.15 -24.94 -20.66
N PHE A 4 26.88 -25.11 -20.96
CA PHE A 4 25.78 -24.46 -20.24
C PHE A 4 25.65 -25.05 -18.84
N PRO A 5 25.41 -24.23 -17.79
CA PRO A 5 25.17 -24.75 -16.45
C PRO A 5 23.85 -25.53 -16.42
N LYS A 6 23.93 -26.75 -15.89
CA LYS A 6 22.80 -27.63 -15.68
C LYS A 6 22.07 -27.22 -14.41
N ASN A 7 21.26 -26.18 -14.41
CA ASN A 7 20.10 -26.04 -13.52
C ASN A 7 19.47 -24.68 -13.77
N SER A 8 18.31 -24.72 -14.44
CA SER A 8 17.50 -23.56 -14.77
C SER A 8 16.60 -23.06 -13.61
N TYR A 9 16.96 -23.38 -12.39
CA TYR A 9 16.22 -22.97 -11.19
C TYR A 9 16.92 -21.89 -10.36
N ASP A 10 18.14 -21.48 -10.76
CA ASP A 10 18.97 -20.58 -9.94
C ASP A 10 18.68 -19.08 -10.11
N PHE A 11 17.66 -18.69 -10.86
CA PHE A 11 17.47 -17.26 -11.22
C PHE A 11 16.24 -16.56 -10.63
N LEU A 12 15.51 -17.17 -9.71
CA LEU A 12 14.26 -16.58 -9.18
C LEU A 12 14.09 -16.66 -7.67
N VAL A 13 15.18 -16.74 -6.94
CA VAL A 13 15.07 -16.86 -5.49
C VAL A 13 15.77 -15.70 -4.82
N ALA A 14 15.03 -14.89 -4.08
CA ALA A 14 15.57 -13.83 -3.24
C ALA A 14 16.69 -14.38 -2.35
N ASP A 15 17.73 -13.61 -2.07
CA ASP A 15 18.98 -14.00 -1.40
C ASP A 15 18.84 -14.93 -0.17
N LYS A 16 17.69 -14.92 0.49
CA LYS A 16 17.40 -15.78 1.64
C LYS A 16 17.09 -17.24 1.30
N GLU A 17 16.52 -17.51 0.13
CA GLU A 17 16.20 -18.89 -0.30
C GLU A 17 17.43 -19.59 -0.86
N VAL A 18 18.32 -18.87 -1.54
CA VAL A 18 19.61 -19.39 -1.98
C VAL A 18 20.47 -19.82 -0.79
N PHE A 19 20.48 -19.00 0.28
CA PHE A 19 21.19 -19.31 1.52
C PHE A 19 20.61 -20.55 2.23
N LEU A 20 19.30 -20.78 2.10
CA LEU A 20 18.62 -21.94 2.68
C LEU A 20 18.96 -23.24 1.94
N LEU A 21 19.01 -23.20 0.60
CA LEU A 21 19.37 -24.36 -0.22
C LEU A 21 20.82 -24.81 0.03
N ASP A 22 21.77 -23.86 0.14
CA ASP A 22 23.16 -24.15 0.47
C ASP A 22 23.32 -24.84 1.86
N LYS A 23 22.50 -24.46 2.83
CA LYS A 23 22.48 -25.09 4.16
C LYS A 23 21.87 -26.49 4.17
N ILE A 24 20.87 -26.75 3.33
CA ILE A 24 20.26 -28.08 3.19
C ILE A 24 21.26 -29.07 2.58
N GLU A 25 22.00 -28.65 1.56
CA GLU A 25 23.03 -29.48 0.92
C GLU A 25 24.19 -29.85 1.86
N LYS A 26 24.49 -28.98 2.82
CA LYS A 26 25.53 -29.23 3.85
C LYS A 26 25.05 -30.06 5.05
N GLY A 27 23.80 -30.55 5.03
CA GLY A 27 23.25 -31.40 6.08
C GLY A 27 23.04 -30.71 7.44
N GLU A 28 23.03 -29.37 7.46
CA GLU A 28 22.74 -28.60 8.66
C GLU A 28 21.23 -28.68 9.01
N LYS A 29 20.93 -28.98 10.27
CA LYS A 29 19.54 -28.96 10.78
C LYS A 29 19.03 -27.51 10.76
N ILE A 30 18.27 -27.17 9.72
CA ILE A 30 17.60 -25.89 9.66
C ILE A 30 16.39 -25.97 10.61
N MET A 31 16.43 -25.19 11.68
CA MET A 31 15.24 -24.99 12.50
C MET A 31 14.21 -24.22 11.66
N PHE A 32 13.11 -24.87 11.32
CA PHE A 32 11.97 -24.37 10.51
C PHE A 32 11.27 -23.14 11.13
N SER A 33 11.84 -22.51 12.14
CA SER A 33 11.27 -21.39 12.87
C SER A 33 11.35 -20.04 12.14
N LEU A 34 12.01 -19.98 10.98
CA LEU A 34 12.26 -18.71 10.28
C LEU A 34 11.19 -18.32 9.24
N PHE A 35 10.28 -19.22 8.91
CA PHE A 35 9.15 -18.91 8.02
C PHE A 35 7.89 -18.61 8.82
N LYS A 36 7.92 -17.59 9.66
CA LYS A 36 6.67 -16.99 10.09
C LYS A 36 6.10 -16.28 8.85
N LYS A 37 5.09 -16.91 8.20
CA LYS A 37 4.28 -16.24 7.17
C LYS A 37 3.86 -14.90 7.78
N GLU A 38 4.37 -13.80 7.25
CA GLU A 38 4.00 -12.48 7.75
C GLU A 38 2.47 -12.40 7.64
N LYS A 39 1.79 -12.21 8.78
CA LYS A 39 0.34 -12.09 8.76
C LYS A 39 -0.01 -10.86 7.94
N PHE A 40 -0.97 -11.01 7.03
CA PHE A 40 -1.53 -9.87 6.34
C PHE A 40 -1.99 -8.84 7.37
N LYS A 41 -1.59 -7.61 7.17
CA LYS A 41 -1.95 -6.48 8.04
C LYS A 41 -2.29 -5.28 7.17
N ILE A 42 -3.19 -4.46 7.66
CA ILE A 42 -3.50 -3.15 7.09
C ILE A 42 -3.06 -2.10 8.10
N VAL A 43 -2.26 -1.14 7.65
CA VAL A 43 -1.79 -0.04 8.50
C VAL A 43 -2.37 1.29 8.04
N SER A 44 -2.43 2.26 8.96
CA SER A 44 -2.78 3.63 8.61
C SER A 44 -1.75 4.23 7.64
N PRO A 45 -2.18 4.77 6.47
CA PRO A 45 -1.26 5.39 5.53
C PRO A 45 -0.76 6.76 5.97
N LEU A 46 -1.42 7.41 6.93
CA LEU A 46 -1.15 8.77 7.37
C LEU A 46 -1.36 8.92 8.88
N ASP A 47 -0.74 9.95 9.48
CA ASP A 47 -1.24 10.50 10.74
C ASP A 47 -2.49 11.30 10.47
N GLY A 48 -3.51 11.20 11.34
CA GLY A 48 -4.73 11.99 11.22
C GLY A 48 -5.94 11.33 11.87
N GLN A 49 -7.11 11.86 11.54
CA GLN A 49 -8.38 11.35 12.02
C GLN A 49 -8.92 10.28 11.07
N LEU A 50 -9.04 9.06 11.57
CA LEU A 50 -9.74 7.97 10.90
C LEU A 50 -11.25 8.26 10.92
N ILE A 51 -11.88 8.15 9.76
CA ILE A 51 -13.33 8.29 9.59
C ILE A 51 -13.88 7.13 8.77
N LEU A 52 -15.17 6.91 8.86
CA LEU A 52 -15.84 5.90 8.03
C LEU A 52 -15.97 6.38 6.59
N LEU A 53 -15.89 5.46 5.63
CA LEU A 53 -16.00 5.81 4.21
C LEU A 53 -17.33 6.49 3.87
N LYS A 54 -18.44 6.14 4.58
CA LYS A 54 -19.76 6.77 4.41
C LYS A 54 -19.80 8.26 4.76
N ASP A 55 -18.82 8.74 5.57
CA ASP A 55 -18.75 10.13 6.04
C ASP A 55 -17.88 11.00 5.15
N VAL A 56 -17.28 10.42 4.09
CA VAL A 56 -16.54 11.15 3.05
C VAL A 56 -17.52 11.96 2.21
N PRO A 57 -17.31 13.28 2.00
CA PRO A 57 -18.21 14.14 1.23
C PRO A 57 -18.05 13.95 -0.30
N ASP A 58 -18.08 12.71 -0.76
CA ASP A 58 -18.01 12.27 -2.14
C ASP A 58 -18.83 11.00 -2.32
N SER A 59 -19.77 11.01 -3.28
CA SER A 59 -20.70 9.91 -3.49
C SER A 59 -20.06 8.62 -4.01
N VAL A 60 -18.94 8.71 -4.72
CA VAL A 60 -18.23 7.54 -5.24
C VAL A 60 -17.64 6.71 -4.08
N PHE A 61 -17.09 7.41 -3.08
CA PHE A 61 -16.51 6.77 -1.91
C PHE A 61 -17.56 6.43 -0.85
N SER A 62 -18.44 7.38 -0.50
CA SER A 62 -19.43 7.17 0.57
C SER A 62 -20.45 6.08 0.25
N GLN A 63 -20.74 5.86 -1.04
CA GLN A 63 -21.60 4.76 -1.50
C GLN A 63 -20.83 3.48 -1.84
N LYS A 64 -19.50 3.46 -1.57
CA LYS A 64 -18.63 2.31 -1.82
C LYS A 64 -18.58 1.84 -3.28
N LEU A 65 -18.77 2.74 -4.24
CA LEU A 65 -18.77 2.38 -5.66
C LEU A 65 -17.38 1.91 -6.16
N MET A 66 -16.32 2.26 -5.43
CA MET A 66 -14.95 1.80 -5.68
C MET A 66 -14.48 0.69 -4.72
N GLY A 67 -15.39 0.08 -3.97
CA GLY A 67 -15.06 -0.90 -2.95
C GLY A 67 -15.25 -0.38 -1.53
N ASP A 68 -15.14 -1.26 -0.54
CA ASP A 68 -15.20 -0.90 0.88
C ASP A 68 -13.83 -0.50 1.41
N GLY A 69 -13.79 0.18 2.55
CA GLY A 69 -12.56 0.65 3.15
C GLY A 69 -12.78 1.69 4.25
N PHE A 70 -11.83 2.58 4.38
CA PHE A 70 -11.84 3.67 5.36
C PHE A 70 -11.21 4.94 4.78
N ALA A 71 -11.34 6.05 5.50
CA ALA A 71 -10.71 7.29 5.11
C ALA A 71 -9.97 7.95 6.28
N ILE A 72 -9.02 8.82 5.97
CA ILE A 72 -8.25 9.60 6.95
C ILE A 72 -8.27 11.07 6.55
N ILE A 73 -8.62 11.94 7.49
CA ILE A 73 -8.38 13.37 7.38
C ILE A 73 -6.94 13.63 7.80
N PRO A 74 -6.02 13.95 6.86
CA PRO A 74 -4.60 13.91 7.11
C PRO A 74 -4.08 15.06 7.97
N GLN A 75 -3.12 14.73 8.85
CA GLN A 75 -2.29 15.66 9.61
C GLN A 75 -0.81 15.58 9.20
N SER A 76 -0.42 14.63 8.36
CA SER A 76 0.92 14.47 7.80
C SER A 76 0.90 14.55 6.27
N GLN A 77 2.07 14.63 5.63
CA GLN A 77 2.21 14.88 4.18
C GLN A 77 2.86 13.71 3.42
N VAL A 78 3.32 12.69 4.13
CA VAL A 78 3.92 11.50 3.52
C VAL A 78 3.00 10.32 3.73
N VAL A 79 2.46 9.84 2.64
CA VAL A 79 1.61 8.64 2.57
C VAL A 79 2.49 7.42 2.56
N VAL A 80 2.17 6.44 3.41
CA VAL A 80 2.82 5.13 3.38
C VAL A 80 1.85 4.07 2.85
N SER A 81 2.42 2.99 2.33
CA SER A 81 1.62 1.85 1.84
C SER A 81 0.80 1.24 2.97
N PRO A 82 -0.53 1.09 2.85
CA PRO A 82 -1.34 0.45 3.87
C PRO A 82 -1.15 -1.07 3.93
N ILE A 83 -0.70 -1.70 2.85
CA ILE A 83 -0.45 -3.15 2.74
C ILE A 83 0.89 -3.42 2.08
N SER A 84 1.42 -4.64 2.24
CA SER A 84 2.60 -5.08 1.48
C SER A 84 2.16 -5.69 0.15
N GLY A 85 2.78 -5.26 -0.96
CA GLY A 85 2.42 -5.74 -2.29
C GLY A 85 3.20 -5.04 -3.40
N VAL A 86 2.82 -5.32 -4.64
CA VAL A 86 3.38 -4.66 -5.82
C VAL A 86 2.52 -3.42 -6.13
N ALA A 87 3.15 -2.30 -6.41
CA ALA A 87 2.50 -1.09 -6.94
C ALA A 87 2.02 -1.38 -8.37
N GLU A 88 0.82 -1.93 -8.50
CA GLU A 88 0.26 -2.34 -9.80
C GLU A 88 -0.11 -1.14 -10.65
N SER A 89 -0.48 -0.03 -10.02
CA SER A 89 -0.70 1.25 -10.69
C SER A 89 -0.18 2.43 -9.86
N VAL A 90 0.58 3.30 -10.50
CA VAL A 90 0.99 4.60 -9.97
C VAL A 90 0.48 5.64 -10.94
N PHE A 91 -0.52 6.41 -10.53
CA PHE A 91 -1.13 7.41 -11.42
C PHE A 91 -0.15 8.54 -11.71
N PRO A 92 0.01 8.98 -12.97
CA PRO A 92 0.98 10.02 -13.34
C PRO A 92 0.80 11.34 -12.59
N THR A 93 -0.41 11.62 -12.14
CA THR A 93 -0.76 12.78 -11.32
C THR A 93 -0.46 12.59 -9.83
N GLY A 94 0.09 11.45 -9.41
CA GLY A 94 0.49 11.18 -8.03
C GLY A 94 -0.62 11.10 -7.00
N HIS A 95 -1.88 11.42 -7.37
CA HIS A 95 -3.00 11.47 -6.44
C HIS A 95 -3.52 10.08 -6.02
N ALA A 96 -3.17 9.03 -6.74
CA ALA A 96 -3.62 7.68 -6.43
C ALA A 96 -2.55 6.62 -6.72
N VAL A 97 -2.54 5.57 -5.90
CA VAL A 97 -1.67 4.38 -6.03
C VAL A 97 -2.49 3.13 -5.77
N GLY A 98 -2.43 2.16 -6.68
CA GLY A 98 -2.99 0.83 -6.53
C GLY A 98 -1.91 -0.17 -6.16
N ILE A 99 -2.12 -0.94 -5.10
CA ILE A 99 -1.19 -1.95 -4.57
C ILE A 99 -1.90 -3.29 -4.56
N LYS A 100 -1.22 -4.33 -5.04
CA LYS A 100 -1.75 -5.70 -5.07
C LYS A 100 -0.84 -6.66 -4.33
N THR A 101 -1.43 -7.42 -3.41
CA THR A 101 -0.70 -8.50 -2.72
C THR A 101 -0.49 -9.69 -3.64
N LYS A 102 0.45 -10.58 -3.27
CA LYS A 102 0.64 -11.85 -3.98
C LYS A 102 -0.59 -12.77 -3.94
N ASP A 103 -1.43 -12.61 -2.92
CA ASP A 103 -2.67 -13.39 -2.75
C ASP A 103 -3.86 -12.74 -3.50
N GLY A 104 -3.62 -11.66 -4.28
CA GLY A 104 -4.60 -11.02 -5.16
C GLY A 104 -5.45 -9.93 -4.52
N ILE A 105 -5.20 -9.56 -3.25
CA ILE A 105 -5.92 -8.44 -2.61
C ILE A 105 -5.45 -7.13 -3.23
N GLU A 106 -6.39 -6.35 -3.73
CA GLU A 106 -6.15 -5.02 -4.29
C GLU A 106 -6.53 -3.94 -3.29
N CYS A 107 -5.68 -2.92 -3.19
CA CYS A 107 -5.88 -1.76 -2.35
C CYS A 107 -5.54 -0.50 -3.15
N ILE A 108 -6.43 0.48 -3.15
CA ILE A 108 -6.20 1.80 -3.75
C ILE A 108 -6.11 2.82 -2.63
N VAL A 109 -5.04 3.60 -2.64
CA VAL A 109 -4.91 4.81 -1.83
C VAL A 109 -5.20 6.00 -2.74
N HIS A 110 -6.25 6.76 -2.44
CA HIS A 110 -6.66 7.93 -3.21
C HIS A 110 -6.55 9.18 -2.32
N ILE A 111 -5.68 10.10 -2.69
CA ILE A 111 -5.28 11.24 -1.87
C ILE A 111 -6.09 12.48 -2.28
N GLY A 112 -7.00 12.88 -1.41
CA GLY A 112 -7.88 14.03 -1.61
C GLY A 112 -9.04 13.77 -2.55
N LEU A 113 -10.01 14.66 -2.53
CA LEU A 113 -11.17 14.63 -3.40
C LEU A 113 -10.92 15.49 -4.63
N ASP A 114 -11.18 14.98 -5.82
CA ASP A 114 -11.00 15.66 -7.11
C ASP A 114 -9.57 16.13 -7.42
N THR A 115 -8.58 15.70 -6.65
CA THR A 115 -7.18 16.15 -6.75
C THR A 115 -6.48 15.75 -8.06
N VAL A 116 -7.07 14.82 -8.82
CA VAL A 116 -6.65 14.54 -10.21
C VAL A 116 -6.66 15.80 -11.09
N LYS A 117 -7.52 16.77 -10.80
CA LYS A 117 -7.65 18.05 -11.52
C LYS A 117 -6.42 18.96 -11.35
N LEU A 118 -5.56 18.69 -10.36
CA LEU A 118 -4.28 19.38 -10.17
C LEU A 118 -3.20 18.94 -11.17
N ASN A 119 -3.46 17.91 -11.99
CA ASN A 119 -2.53 17.41 -13.00
C ASN A 119 -1.12 17.07 -12.45
N GLY A 120 -1.04 16.67 -11.20
CA GLY A 120 0.19 16.31 -10.52
C GLY A 120 0.84 17.43 -9.70
N GLU A 121 0.36 18.66 -9.81
CA GLU A 121 0.87 19.75 -8.98
C GLU A 121 0.62 19.47 -7.48
N GLY A 122 1.66 19.62 -6.65
CA GLY A 122 1.59 19.36 -5.22
C GLY A 122 1.76 17.87 -4.84
N PHE A 123 2.05 16.99 -5.80
CA PHE A 123 2.31 15.56 -5.55
C PHE A 123 3.69 15.14 -6.03
N THR A 124 4.32 14.23 -5.27
CA THR A 124 5.59 13.58 -5.63
C THR A 124 5.45 12.09 -5.36
N SER A 125 5.41 11.27 -6.41
CA SER A 125 5.47 9.82 -6.27
C SER A 125 6.89 9.40 -5.82
N LEU A 126 6.97 8.57 -4.79
CA LEU A 126 8.22 8.06 -4.23
C LEU A 126 8.55 6.66 -4.72
N ILE A 127 7.63 6.07 -5.49
CA ILE A 127 7.73 4.73 -6.06
C ILE A 127 7.33 4.77 -7.54
N SER A 128 7.69 3.72 -8.25
CA SER A 128 7.31 3.46 -9.64
C SER A 128 6.34 2.27 -9.75
N GLN A 129 5.58 2.23 -10.82
CA GLN A 129 4.78 1.05 -11.14
C GLN A 129 5.68 -0.18 -11.30
N GLY A 130 5.30 -1.28 -10.65
CA GLY A 130 6.05 -2.52 -10.59
C GLY A 130 6.92 -2.68 -9.34
N ASP A 131 7.15 -1.62 -8.57
CA ASP A 131 7.92 -1.70 -7.33
C ASP A 131 7.16 -2.52 -6.27
N TYR A 132 7.90 -3.35 -5.53
CA TYR A 132 7.37 -4.00 -4.33
C TYR A 132 7.55 -3.08 -3.13
N VAL A 133 6.46 -2.83 -2.40
CA VAL A 133 6.45 -2.01 -1.19
C VAL A 133 5.95 -2.81 0.01
N LYS A 134 6.49 -2.52 1.19
CA LYS A 134 5.99 -3.07 2.45
C LYS A 134 4.99 -2.12 3.08
N ALA A 135 4.05 -2.68 3.87
CA ALA A 135 3.15 -1.88 4.70
C ALA A 135 3.96 -0.94 5.61
N GLY A 136 3.70 0.36 5.53
CA GLY A 136 4.42 1.42 6.24
C GLY A 136 5.57 2.06 5.46
N GLU A 137 5.94 1.58 4.26
CA GLU A 137 6.93 2.25 3.40
C GLU A 137 6.33 3.46 2.68
N PRO A 138 7.07 4.59 2.55
CA PRO A 138 6.60 5.78 1.85
C PRO A 138 6.30 5.50 0.37
N ILE A 139 5.14 6.01 -0.12
CA ILE A 139 4.71 5.82 -1.50
C ILE A 139 4.46 7.14 -2.24
N VAL A 140 3.93 8.16 -1.55
CA VAL A 140 3.66 9.49 -2.12
C VAL A 140 3.94 10.54 -1.06
N GLN A 141 4.48 11.68 -1.47
CA GLN A 141 4.51 12.91 -0.69
C GLN A 141 3.62 13.95 -1.37
N PHE A 142 2.89 14.74 -0.58
CA PHE A 142 2.06 15.83 -1.12
C PHE A 142 2.25 17.13 -0.34
N ASP A 143 2.04 18.26 -1.00
CA ASP A 143 2.07 19.59 -0.39
C ASP A 143 0.67 19.97 0.14
N ASN A 144 0.48 19.75 1.44
CA ASN A 144 -0.78 19.99 2.12
C ASN A 144 -1.25 21.45 1.98
N GLN A 145 -0.32 22.41 2.11
CA GLN A 145 -0.67 23.83 2.04
C GLN A 145 -1.09 24.22 0.64
N PHE A 146 -0.29 23.85 -0.37
CA PHE A 146 -0.57 24.12 -1.77
C PHE A 146 -1.95 23.59 -2.20
N ILE A 147 -2.24 22.31 -1.86
CA ILE A 147 -3.49 21.64 -2.27
C ILE A 147 -4.70 22.29 -1.59
N LYS A 148 -4.58 22.65 -0.30
CA LYS A 148 -5.63 23.39 0.43
C LYS A 148 -5.87 24.79 -0.12
N ASP A 149 -4.81 25.52 -0.47
CA ASP A 149 -4.91 26.86 -1.07
C ASP A 149 -5.60 26.84 -2.43
N LYS A 150 -5.53 25.72 -3.15
CA LYS A 150 -6.29 25.46 -4.37
C LYS A 150 -7.75 25.05 -4.12
N GLY A 151 -8.17 24.95 -2.86
CA GLY A 151 -9.56 24.65 -2.46
C GLY A 151 -9.91 23.16 -2.43
N TYR A 152 -8.93 22.24 -2.50
CA TYR A 152 -9.20 20.79 -2.48
C TYR A 152 -9.24 20.23 -1.06
N ASN A 153 -10.11 19.26 -0.87
CA ASN A 153 -10.19 18.47 0.36
C ASN A 153 -9.17 17.31 0.29
N LEU A 154 -8.33 17.16 1.31
CA LEU A 154 -7.27 16.17 1.36
C LEU A 154 -7.67 14.86 2.05
N THR A 155 -8.94 14.68 2.42
CA THR A 155 -9.40 13.38 2.93
C THR A 155 -8.89 12.27 2.02
N THR A 156 -8.14 11.34 2.58
CA THR A 156 -7.46 10.27 1.85
C THR A 156 -8.19 8.97 2.08
N MET A 157 -8.66 8.35 1.01
CA MET A 157 -9.41 7.10 1.04
C MET A 157 -8.47 5.91 0.80
N VAL A 158 -8.69 4.84 1.56
CA VAL A 158 -8.10 3.52 1.35
C VAL A 158 -9.25 2.57 1.04
N VAL A 159 -9.32 2.11 -0.20
CA VAL A 159 -10.41 1.26 -0.67
C VAL A 159 -9.89 -0.08 -1.21
N PHE A 160 -10.70 -1.10 -1.08
CA PHE A 160 -10.43 -2.47 -1.53
C PHE A 160 -11.46 -2.86 -2.60
N PRO A 161 -11.15 -2.66 -3.91
CA PRO A 161 -12.13 -2.77 -5.01
C PRO A 161 -12.69 -4.17 -5.20
N SER A 162 -11.90 -5.19 -4.93
CA SER A 162 -12.32 -6.56 -5.20
C SER A 162 -11.93 -7.52 -4.08
N GLY A 163 -12.96 -8.17 -3.50
CA GLY A 163 -12.81 -9.45 -2.82
C GLY A 163 -12.18 -9.46 -1.45
N TYR A 164 -11.88 -8.32 -0.84
CA TYR A 164 -11.44 -8.30 0.56
C TYR A 164 -12.63 -8.00 1.47
N GLU A 165 -13.27 -9.07 1.93
CA GLU A 165 -14.38 -8.98 2.87
C GLU A 165 -13.87 -8.73 4.29
N LYS A 166 -13.89 -7.47 4.71
CA LYS A 166 -13.56 -7.05 6.05
C LYS A 166 -14.58 -6.01 6.52
N ASP A 167 -14.94 -6.07 7.78
CA ASP A 167 -15.70 -4.98 8.40
C ASP A 167 -14.74 -3.82 8.71
N PHE A 168 -14.83 -2.74 7.93
CA PHE A 168 -14.04 -1.53 8.11
C PHE A 168 -14.68 -0.53 9.10
N ASN A 169 -15.62 -0.98 9.92
CA ASN A 169 -16.20 -0.14 10.98
C ASN A 169 -15.25 -0.01 12.17
N LEU A 170 -14.17 0.76 11.98
CA LEU A 170 -13.11 0.97 12.98
C LEU A 170 -13.43 2.01 14.04
N GLY A 171 -14.59 2.69 13.90
CA GLY A 171 -14.92 3.87 14.68
C GLY A 171 -14.03 5.07 14.31
N GLU A 172 -14.48 6.26 14.68
CA GLU A 172 -13.70 7.49 14.48
C GLU A 172 -12.69 7.65 15.59
N ARG A 173 -11.41 7.86 15.21
CA ARG A 173 -10.33 8.09 16.18
C ARG A 173 -9.07 8.65 15.51
N GLU A 174 -8.20 9.22 16.30
CA GLU A 174 -6.84 9.55 15.86
C GLU A 174 -6.03 8.27 15.61
N VAL A 175 -5.24 8.30 14.54
CA VAL A 175 -4.33 7.23 14.15
C VAL A 175 -2.96 7.77 13.80
N LYS A 176 -1.96 6.92 13.93
CA LYS A 176 -0.58 7.23 13.52
C LYS A 176 -0.22 6.45 12.26
N LYS A 177 0.53 7.10 11.40
CA LYS A 177 1.11 6.50 10.21
C LYS A 177 1.86 5.21 10.57
N GLY A 178 1.53 4.11 9.88
CA GLY A 178 2.09 2.78 10.13
C GLY A 178 1.44 2.02 11.29
N GLU A 179 0.48 2.63 12.02
CA GLU A 179 -0.30 1.93 13.06
C GLU A 179 -1.10 0.80 12.44
N VAL A 180 -1.04 -0.40 13.02
CA VAL A 180 -1.82 -1.55 12.55
C VAL A 180 -3.29 -1.36 12.90
N LEU A 181 -4.13 -1.35 11.86
CA LEU A 181 -5.58 -1.21 11.99
C LEU A 181 -6.29 -2.58 11.97
N PHE A 182 -5.67 -3.57 11.27
CA PHE A 182 -6.14 -4.96 11.17
C PHE A 182 -4.99 -5.95 11.13
#